data_55e774a033469921bb4d441dfc98faa1
#
_entry.id   55e774a033469921bb4d441dfc98faa1
#
_cell.length_a   1.000
_cell.length_b   1.000
_cell.length_c   1.000
_cell.angle_alpha   90.00
_cell.angle_beta   90.00
_cell.angle_gamma   90.00
#
_symmetry.space_group_name_H-M   'P 1'
#
loop_
_entity.id
_entity.type
_entity.pdbx_description
1 polymer ?
#
loop_
_entity_poly.entity_id
_entity_poly.type
_entity_poly.pdbx_seq_one_letter_code
_entity_poly.pdbx_strand_id
1 'polypeptide(L)'
;MTQATTVSRGKIMKLNRAERNAWTKWKIFDAATKVVGKYGYAEASVARITEEAGVAQGTFYNHFENRQELLEQLLPTIGLDMVRFIRARTGTADAAQQEIERFSAFFDFIREVPEFLRILNEAEFFAPVGYQKHLDNISTAYVRILRRARLAGTINDFSDDEFEAIVHMFMGARGYLSRRYSYSGGKVTTVPHHVLSAYRKLITRGLFTPPEDGQENGRAHDR
;
A
#
# COMPACT_ATOMS: atom_id res chain seq x y z
N MET A 1 3.86 -7.01 9.62
CA MET A 1 3.27 -8.06 10.49
C MET A 1 3.48 -7.69 11.93
N THR A 2 2.52 -6.98 12.50
CA THR A 2 2.41 -6.97 13.95
C THR A 2 2.27 -8.41 14.34
N GLN A 3 3.12 -8.92 15.22
CA GLN A 3 3.17 -10.28 15.71
C GLN A 3 1.74 -10.86 15.78
N ALA A 4 1.33 -11.62 14.78
CA ALA A 4 0.29 -12.62 14.93
C ALA A 4 0.91 -13.67 15.85
N THR A 5 0.98 -13.31 17.13
CA THR A 5 1.39 -14.18 18.19
C THR A 5 0.57 -15.42 18.00
N THR A 6 1.19 -16.54 17.79
CA THR A 6 0.58 -17.87 17.88
C THR A 6 -0.14 -17.93 19.22
N VAL A 7 -1.39 -17.50 19.26
CA VAL A 7 -2.18 -17.50 20.48
C VAL A 7 -2.50 -18.97 20.75
N SER A 8 -1.77 -19.53 21.69
CA SER A 8 -1.99 -20.91 22.13
C SER A 8 -3.46 -21.12 22.51
N ARG A 9 -4.02 -22.28 22.18
CA ARG A 9 -5.42 -22.68 22.52
C ARG A 9 -5.80 -22.33 23.96
N GLY A 10 -4.88 -22.43 24.92
CA GLY A 10 -5.09 -22.07 26.33
C GLY A 10 -5.21 -20.56 26.58
N LYS A 11 -4.62 -19.71 25.73
CA LYS A 11 -4.71 -18.24 25.83
C LYS A 11 -6.04 -17.73 25.28
N ILE A 12 -6.59 -18.38 24.23
CA ILE A 12 -7.90 -18.07 23.65
C ILE A 12 -9.04 -18.32 24.66
N MET A 13 -8.93 -19.36 25.50
CA MET A 13 -9.95 -19.66 26.52
C MET A 13 -10.02 -18.61 27.65
N LYS A 14 -9.02 -17.74 27.81
CA LYS A 14 -8.98 -16.65 28.79
C LYS A 14 -9.50 -15.32 28.24
N LEU A 15 -9.80 -15.24 26.93
CA LEU A 15 -10.34 -14.03 26.32
C LEU A 15 -11.78 -13.79 26.76
N ASN A 16 -12.12 -12.55 27.02
CA ASN A 16 -13.52 -12.16 27.23
C ASN A 16 -14.33 -12.27 25.93
N ARG A 17 -15.65 -12.06 25.99
CA ARG A 17 -16.53 -12.22 24.82
C ARG A 17 -16.16 -11.27 23.66
N ALA A 18 -15.85 -10.01 23.97
CA ALA A 18 -15.49 -9.02 22.97
C ALA A 18 -14.16 -9.36 22.28
N GLU A 19 -13.17 -9.80 23.07
CA GLU A 19 -11.86 -10.22 22.53
C GLU A 19 -11.98 -11.47 21.63
N ARG A 20 -12.82 -12.44 22.02
CA ARG A 20 -13.10 -13.61 21.17
C ARG A 20 -13.77 -13.22 19.86
N ASN A 21 -14.69 -12.26 19.91
CA ASN A 21 -15.37 -11.75 18.73
C ASN A 21 -14.40 -11.05 17.78
N ALA A 22 -13.56 -10.16 18.30
CA ALA A 22 -12.51 -9.49 17.52
C ALA A 22 -11.49 -10.48 16.92
N TRP A 23 -11.10 -11.50 17.69
CA TRP A 23 -10.22 -12.58 17.22
C TRP A 23 -10.84 -13.39 16.08
N THR A 24 -12.13 -13.73 16.18
CA THR A 24 -12.83 -14.46 15.12
C THR A 24 -12.95 -13.61 13.86
N LYS A 25 -13.31 -12.33 13.99
CA LYS A 25 -13.35 -11.41 12.87
C LYS A 25 -11.98 -11.29 12.18
N TRP A 26 -10.91 -11.17 12.96
CA TRP A 26 -9.55 -11.15 12.44
C TRP A 26 -9.19 -12.44 11.69
N LYS A 27 -9.55 -13.62 12.21
CA LYS A 27 -9.33 -14.92 11.52
C LYS A 27 -10.01 -14.97 10.14
N ILE A 28 -11.24 -14.49 10.05
CA ILE A 28 -11.99 -14.45 8.78
C ILE A 28 -11.27 -13.50 7.80
N PHE A 29 -10.77 -12.36 8.28
CA PHE A 29 -10.01 -11.41 7.48
C PHE A 29 -8.68 -12.00 6.96
N ASP A 30 -7.91 -12.65 7.82
CA ASP A 30 -6.64 -13.30 7.47
C ASP A 30 -6.88 -14.42 6.44
N ALA A 31 -7.91 -15.24 6.65
CA ALA A 31 -8.32 -16.26 5.69
C ALA A 31 -8.73 -15.68 4.34
N ALA A 32 -9.53 -14.61 4.34
CA ALA A 32 -9.93 -13.93 3.10
C ALA A 32 -8.72 -13.36 2.36
N THR A 33 -7.76 -12.78 3.06
CA THR A 33 -6.49 -12.30 2.49
C THR A 33 -5.75 -13.43 1.77
N LYS A 34 -5.59 -14.59 2.41
CA LYS A 34 -4.94 -15.77 1.84
C LYS A 34 -5.70 -16.32 0.64
N VAL A 35 -7.03 -16.45 0.76
CA VAL A 35 -7.89 -16.98 -0.29
C VAL A 35 -7.86 -16.07 -1.52
N VAL A 36 -8.02 -14.75 -1.36
CA VAL A 36 -7.93 -13.78 -2.46
C VAL A 36 -6.52 -13.77 -3.05
N GLY A 37 -5.50 -13.75 -2.22
CA GLY A 37 -4.11 -13.80 -2.68
C GLY A 37 -3.81 -15.03 -3.54
N LYS A 38 -4.37 -16.19 -3.18
CA LYS A 38 -4.13 -17.45 -3.88
C LYS A 38 -5.03 -17.65 -5.09
N TYR A 39 -6.32 -17.35 -4.98
CA TYR A 39 -7.34 -17.72 -5.97
C TYR A 39 -7.97 -16.51 -6.68
N GLY A 40 -7.79 -15.30 -6.16
CA GLY A 40 -8.42 -14.07 -6.63
C GLY A 40 -9.78 -13.80 -6.01
N TYR A 41 -10.26 -12.57 -6.22
CA TYR A 41 -11.56 -12.15 -5.68
C TYR A 41 -12.73 -12.98 -6.21
N ALA A 42 -12.73 -13.32 -7.50
CA ALA A 42 -13.83 -14.10 -8.10
C ALA A 42 -14.07 -15.41 -7.35
N GLU A 43 -13.00 -16.10 -7.00
CA GLU A 43 -13.01 -17.43 -6.37
C GLU A 43 -13.11 -17.39 -4.83
N ALA A 44 -13.10 -16.24 -4.19
CA ALA A 44 -13.14 -16.09 -2.74
C ALA A 44 -14.55 -16.22 -2.17
N SER A 45 -15.16 -17.43 -2.27
CA SER A 45 -16.49 -17.72 -1.73
C SER A 45 -16.49 -17.73 -0.20
N VAL A 46 -17.67 -17.49 0.43
CA VAL A 46 -17.84 -17.60 1.89
C VAL A 46 -17.43 -19.00 2.39
N ALA A 47 -17.80 -20.04 1.66
CA ALA A 47 -17.44 -21.41 2.00
C ALA A 47 -15.91 -21.60 2.08
N ARG A 48 -15.19 -21.14 1.05
CA ARG A 48 -13.73 -21.26 1.00
C ARG A 48 -13.04 -20.43 2.08
N ILE A 49 -13.55 -19.20 2.33
CA ILE A 49 -13.01 -18.32 3.37
C ILE A 49 -13.23 -18.92 4.76
N THR A 50 -14.41 -19.47 5.05
CA THR A 50 -14.72 -20.05 6.37
C THR A 50 -13.99 -21.37 6.59
N GLU A 51 -13.78 -22.17 5.56
CA GLU A 51 -12.94 -23.36 5.58
C GLU A 51 -11.49 -23.00 5.92
N GLU A 52 -10.90 -22.03 5.23
CA GLU A 52 -9.53 -21.52 5.50
C GLU A 52 -9.43 -20.94 6.91
N ALA A 53 -10.46 -20.23 7.39
CA ALA A 53 -10.52 -19.65 8.74
C ALA A 53 -10.74 -20.69 9.84
N GLY A 54 -11.18 -21.90 9.49
CA GLY A 54 -11.57 -22.93 10.46
C GLY A 54 -12.76 -22.51 11.32
N VAL A 55 -13.79 -21.89 10.71
CA VAL A 55 -15.04 -21.47 11.38
C VAL A 55 -16.26 -21.95 10.59
N ALA A 56 -17.41 -22.07 11.26
CA ALA A 56 -18.66 -22.39 10.58
C ALA A 56 -19.15 -21.18 9.73
N GLN A 57 -19.87 -21.44 8.62
CA GLN A 57 -20.42 -20.37 7.79
C GLN A 57 -21.35 -19.42 8.56
N GLY A 58 -22.15 -19.93 9.50
CA GLY A 58 -22.98 -19.10 10.38
C GLY A 58 -22.16 -18.10 11.20
N THR A 59 -20.92 -18.45 11.55
CA THR A 59 -20.00 -17.52 12.24
C THR A 59 -19.59 -16.35 11.36
N PHE A 60 -19.44 -16.55 10.05
CA PHE A 60 -19.18 -15.50 9.10
C PHE A 60 -20.26 -14.42 9.13
N TYR A 61 -21.52 -14.83 9.07
CA TYR A 61 -22.67 -13.92 9.05
C TYR A 61 -22.93 -13.19 10.38
N ASN A 62 -22.27 -13.60 11.46
CA ASN A 62 -22.24 -12.82 12.71
C ASN A 62 -21.30 -11.60 12.64
N HIS A 63 -20.43 -11.53 11.61
CA HIS A 63 -19.43 -10.49 11.47
C HIS A 63 -19.56 -9.64 10.20
N PHE A 64 -20.16 -10.21 9.15
CA PHE A 64 -20.33 -9.59 7.84
C PHE A 64 -21.71 -9.92 7.29
N GLU A 65 -22.42 -8.93 6.77
CA GLU A 65 -23.74 -9.12 6.16
C GLU A 65 -23.68 -10.05 4.95
N ASN A 66 -22.63 -9.89 4.17
CA ASN A 66 -22.41 -10.67 2.96
C ASN A 66 -20.92 -10.73 2.59
N ARG A 67 -20.61 -11.50 1.56
CA ARG A 67 -19.25 -11.65 1.02
C ARG A 67 -18.66 -10.31 0.56
N GLN A 68 -19.47 -9.48 -0.12
CA GLN A 68 -19.00 -8.22 -0.68
C GLN A 68 -18.54 -7.25 0.40
N GLU A 69 -19.26 -7.17 1.52
CA GLU A 69 -18.85 -6.33 2.66
C GLU A 69 -17.44 -6.67 3.16
N LEU A 70 -17.14 -7.98 3.30
CA LEU A 70 -15.80 -8.40 3.68
C LEU A 70 -14.76 -8.00 2.64
N LEU A 71 -15.05 -8.22 1.34
CA LEU A 71 -14.11 -7.94 0.26
C LEU A 71 -13.81 -6.45 0.11
N GLU A 72 -14.81 -5.57 0.32
CA GLU A 72 -14.63 -4.11 0.32
C GLU A 72 -13.76 -3.63 1.49
N GLN A 73 -13.71 -4.35 2.59
CA GLN A 73 -12.88 -4.02 3.73
C GLN A 73 -11.42 -4.53 3.58
N LEU A 74 -11.15 -5.43 2.65
CA LEU A 74 -9.87 -6.15 2.56
C LEU A 74 -8.71 -5.18 2.26
N LEU A 75 -8.76 -4.53 1.10
CA LEU A 75 -7.67 -3.64 0.66
C LEU A 75 -7.46 -2.44 1.60
N PRO A 76 -8.49 -1.72 2.08
CA PRO A 76 -8.29 -0.65 3.05
C PRO A 76 -7.60 -1.11 4.33
N THR A 77 -7.93 -2.29 4.84
CA THR A 77 -7.36 -2.82 6.08
C THR A 77 -5.89 -3.19 5.92
N ILE A 78 -5.56 -3.96 4.88
CA ILE A 78 -4.16 -4.33 4.59
C ILE A 78 -3.34 -3.08 4.23
N GLY A 79 -3.96 -2.11 3.54
CA GLY A 79 -3.33 -0.83 3.22
C GLY A 79 -2.93 -0.02 4.45
N LEU A 80 -3.74 -0.04 5.52
CA LEU A 80 -3.35 0.57 6.79
C LEU A 80 -2.17 -0.14 7.45
N ASP A 81 -2.10 -1.47 7.35
CA ASP A 81 -0.94 -2.23 7.85
C ASP A 81 0.32 -1.92 7.03
N MET A 82 0.19 -1.77 5.70
CA MET A 82 1.26 -1.29 4.83
C MET A 82 1.78 0.08 5.27
N VAL A 83 0.89 1.03 5.53
CA VAL A 83 1.30 2.38 6.00
C VAL A 83 2.04 2.32 7.33
N ARG A 84 1.56 1.50 8.28
CA ARG A 84 2.24 1.30 9.58
C ARG A 84 3.62 0.68 9.39
N PHE A 85 3.72 -0.33 8.53
CA PHE A 85 4.97 -1.01 8.20
C PHE A 85 6.00 -0.06 7.59
N ILE A 86 5.59 0.73 6.59
CA ILE A 86 6.43 1.72 5.94
C ILE A 86 6.88 2.79 6.94
N ARG A 87 5.94 3.33 7.74
CA ARG A 87 6.25 4.34 8.74
C ARG A 87 7.29 3.87 9.76
N ALA A 88 7.21 2.61 10.20
CA ALA A 88 8.17 2.03 11.14
C ALA A 88 9.59 1.88 10.57
N ARG A 89 9.74 1.94 9.23
CA ARG A 89 11.01 1.80 8.50
C ARG A 89 11.49 3.13 7.88
N THR A 90 10.70 4.19 8.02
CA THR A 90 11.08 5.53 7.57
C THR A 90 11.70 6.29 8.74
N GLY A 91 12.94 6.72 8.58
CA GLY A 91 13.68 7.48 9.58
C GLY A 91 13.26 8.95 9.68
N THR A 92 14.10 9.74 10.32
CA THR A 92 13.91 11.19 10.52
C THR A 92 14.85 12.05 9.66
N ALA A 93 15.45 11.47 8.62
CA ALA A 93 16.29 12.17 7.65
C ALA A 93 15.51 13.25 6.89
N ASP A 94 16.18 13.92 5.94
CA ASP A 94 15.53 14.90 5.06
C ASP A 94 14.39 14.28 4.23
N ALA A 95 13.56 15.15 3.63
CA ALA A 95 12.34 14.73 2.94
C ALA A 95 12.62 13.77 1.77
N ALA A 96 13.71 14.00 1.02
CA ALA A 96 14.08 13.16 -0.12
C ALA A 96 14.52 11.76 0.34
N GLN A 97 15.35 11.69 1.37
CA GLN A 97 15.78 10.40 1.94
C GLN A 97 14.60 9.63 2.53
N GLN A 98 13.69 10.31 3.25
CA GLN A 98 12.47 9.68 3.75
C GLN A 98 11.61 9.10 2.62
N GLU A 99 11.51 9.79 1.46
CA GLU A 99 10.77 9.27 0.31
C GLU A 99 11.42 8.02 -0.28
N ILE A 100 12.73 8.00 -0.37
CA ILE A 100 13.48 6.83 -0.84
C ILE A 100 13.29 5.63 0.11
N GLU A 101 13.27 5.88 1.40
CA GLU A 101 13.00 4.85 2.42
C GLU A 101 11.57 4.32 2.33
N ARG A 102 10.57 5.19 2.12
CA ARG A 102 9.17 4.78 1.89
C ARG A 102 9.03 3.94 0.63
N PHE A 103 9.73 4.32 -0.43
CA PHE A 103 9.74 3.56 -1.66
C PHE A 103 10.32 2.15 -1.45
N SER A 104 11.49 2.05 -0.81
CA SER A 104 12.12 0.75 -0.48
C SER A 104 11.24 -0.10 0.42
N ALA A 105 10.71 0.49 1.51
CA ALA A 105 9.89 -0.20 2.48
C ALA A 105 8.58 -0.75 1.87
N PHE A 106 8.03 -0.13 0.81
CA PHE A 106 6.90 -0.70 0.08
C PHE A 106 7.26 -2.05 -0.55
N PHE A 107 8.46 -2.18 -1.16
CA PHE A 107 8.89 -3.46 -1.74
C PHE A 107 9.18 -4.51 -0.67
N ASP A 108 9.66 -4.10 0.50
CA ASP A 108 9.78 -5.00 1.64
C ASP A 108 8.42 -5.49 2.14
N PHE A 109 7.42 -4.61 2.19
CA PHE A 109 6.06 -4.96 2.58
C PHE A 109 5.45 -6.02 1.65
N ILE A 110 5.50 -5.81 0.34
CA ILE A 110 4.92 -6.77 -0.61
C ILE A 110 5.66 -8.13 -0.62
N ARG A 111 6.90 -8.17 -0.17
CA ARG A 111 7.64 -9.43 0.03
C ARG A 111 7.18 -10.15 1.30
N GLU A 112 6.82 -9.42 2.36
CA GLU A 112 6.28 -9.99 3.61
C GLU A 112 4.79 -10.36 3.48
N VAL A 113 4.04 -9.64 2.63
CA VAL A 113 2.60 -9.85 2.39
C VAL A 113 2.36 -9.96 0.87
N PRO A 114 2.76 -11.09 0.24
CA PRO A 114 2.71 -11.25 -1.22
C PRO A 114 1.28 -11.22 -1.78
N GLU A 115 0.28 -11.53 -0.97
CA GLU A 115 -1.15 -11.47 -1.31
C GLU A 115 -1.60 -10.04 -1.65
N PHE A 116 -0.94 -9.03 -1.07
CA PHE A 116 -1.30 -7.62 -1.23
C PHE A 116 -1.34 -7.18 -2.70
N LEU A 117 -0.37 -7.61 -3.51
CA LEU A 117 -0.33 -7.20 -4.92
C LEU A 117 -1.54 -7.69 -5.72
N ARG A 118 -1.98 -8.92 -5.49
CA ARG A 118 -3.17 -9.45 -6.16
C ARG A 118 -4.41 -8.74 -5.67
N ILE A 119 -4.55 -8.56 -4.36
CA ILE A 119 -5.66 -7.84 -3.74
C ILE A 119 -5.74 -6.42 -4.33
N LEU A 120 -4.63 -5.68 -4.38
CA LEU A 120 -4.57 -4.34 -4.96
C LEU A 120 -4.97 -4.31 -6.44
N ASN A 121 -4.44 -5.25 -7.25
CA ASN A 121 -4.65 -5.24 -8.70
C ASN A 121 -6.06 -5.66 -9.13
N GLU A 122 -6.74 -6.50 -8.35
CA GLU A 122 -8.08 -6.98 -8.66
C GLU A 122 -9.18 -6.14 -7.97
N ALA A 123 -8.85 -5.40 -6.91
CA ALA A 123 -9.85 -4.68 -6.09
C ALA A 123 -10.63 -3.64 -6.87
N GLU A 124 -10.04 -2.96 -7.86
CA GLU A 124 -10.71 -1.98 -8.71
C GLU A 124 -12.00 -2.52 -9.33
N PHE A 125 -11.97 -3.80 -9.74
CA PHE A 125 -13.11 -4.45 -10.41
C PHE A 125 -14.03 -5.19 -9.44
N PHE A 126 -13.50 -5.77 -8.39
CA PHE A 126 -14.26 -6.67 -7.49
C PHE A 126 -14.66 -6.05 -6.16
N ALA A 127 -14.01 -4.96 -5.76
CA ALA A 127 -14.26 -4.23 -4.51
C ALA A 127 -14.01 -2.72 -4.71
N PRO A 128 -14.75 -2.06 -5.64
CA PRO A 128 -14.45 -0.69 -6.08
C PRO A 128 -14.58 0.35 -4.97
N VAL A 129 -15.50 0.17 -4.02
CA VAL A 129 -15.65 1.07 -2.87
C VAL A 129 -14.43 0.97 -1.95
N GLY A 130 -13.98 -0.25 -1.66
CA GLY A 130 -12.77 -0.49 -0.88
C GLY A 130 -11.50 0.01 -1.60
N TYR A 131 -11.44 -0.17 -2.91
CA TYR A 131 -10.35 0.35 -3.73
C TYR A 131 -10.25 1.87 -3.63
N GLN A 132 -11.34 2.59 -3.89
CA GLN A 132 -11.37 4.05 -3.78
C GLN A 132 -10.99 4.52 -2.37
N LYS A 133 -11.57 3.91 -1.34
CA LYS A 133 -11.24 4.23 0.06
C LYS A 133 -9.75 4.02 0.37
N HIS A 134 -9.13 2.99 -0.19
CA HIS A 134 -7.68 2.78 -0.04
C HIS A 134 -6.88 3.91 -0.68
N LEU A 135 -7.21 4.30 -1.94
CA LEU A 135 -6.54 5.40 -2.63
C LEU A 135 -6.67 6.71 -1.85
N ASP A 136 -7.87 7.06 -1.40
CA ASP A 136 -8.14 8.28 -0.63
C ASP A 136 -7.36 8.32 0.69
N ASN A 137 -7.31 7.20 1.40
CA ASN A 137 -6.56 7.08 2.66
C ASN A 137 -5.05 7.33 2.45
N ILE A 138 -4.48 6.74 1.39
CA ILE A 138 -3.05 6.90 1.06
C ILE A 138 -2.78 8.33 0.60
N SER A 139 -3.57 8.85 -0.36
CA SER A 139 -3.40 10.19 -0.91
C SER A 139 -3.48 11.25 0.18
N THR A 140 -4.53 11.23 1.00
CA THR A 140 -4.70 12.18 2.11
C THR A 140 -3.51 12.14 3.09
N ALA A 141 -3.05 10.95 3.47
CA ALA A 141 -1.92 10.82 4.37
C ALA A 141 -0.62 11.35 3.76
N TYR A 142 -0.41 11.09 2.47
CA TYR A 142 0.81 11.46 1.77
C TYR A 142 0.87 12.97 1.49
N VAL A 143 -0.23 13.58 1.00
CA VAL A 143 -0.34 15.04 0.81
C VAL A 143 -0.03 15.78 2.11
N ARG A 144 -0.49 15.27 3.25
CA ARG A 144 -0.16 15.85 4.56
C ARG A 144 1.35 15.82 4.87
N ILE A 145 2.05 14.78 4.43
CA ILE A 145 3.51 14.70 4.57
C ILE A 145 4.20 15.74 3.70
N LEU A 146 3.78 15.88 2.42
CA LEU A 146 4.34 16.86 1.50
C LEU A 146 4.09 18.30 1.94
N ARG A 147 2.89 18.61 2.42
CA ARG A 147 2.57 19.92 3.01
C ARG A 147 3.51 20.28 4.18
N ARG A 148 3.79 19.32 5.06
CA ARG A 148 4.76 19.53 6.16
C ARG A 148 6.17 19.80 5.65
N ALA A 149 6.61 19.06 4.64
CA ALA A 149 7.92 19.24 4.02
C ALA A 149 8.03 20.62 3.32
N ARG A 150 6.95 21.08 2.65
CA ARG A 150 6.86 22.45 2.09
C ARG A 150 7.00 23.53 3.18
N LEU A 151 6.23 23.40 4.27
CA LEU A 151 6.31 24.34 5.40
C LEU A 151 7.68 24.35 6.07
N ALA A 152 8.41 23.24 6.03
CA ALA A 152 9.78 23.14 6.54
C ALA A 152 10.84 23.61 5.53
N GLY A 153 10.45 24.04 4.31
CA GLY A 153 11.37 24.46 3.25
C GLY A 153 12.28 23.35 2.72
N THR A 154 11.85 22.09 2.83
CA THR A 154 12.67 20.91 2.44
C THR A 154 12.28 20.31 1.09
N ILE A 155 11.27 20.86 0.43
CA ILE A 155 10.86 20.55 -0.96
C ILE A 155 10.53 21.84 -1.70
N ASN A 156 10.53 21.77 -3.03
CA ASN A 156 10.15 22.88 -3.89
C ASN A 156 8.69 23.31 -3.64
N ASP A 157 8.37 24.55 -4.04
CA ASP A 157 7.03 25.11 -3.89
C ASP A 157 6.09 24.50 -4.94
N PHE A 158 5.22 23.60 -4.47
CA PHE A 158 4.14 22.99 -5.23
C PHE A 158 2.81 23.38 -4.59
N SER A 159 1.78 23.61 -5.41
CA SER A 159 0.41 23.77 -4.93
C SER A 159 -0.16 22.46 -4.34
N ASP A 160 -1.28 22.56 -3.65
CA ASP A 160 -1.93 21.40 -3.07
C ASP A 160 -2.45 20.43 -4.14
N ASP A 161 -2.92 20.93 -5.29
CA ASP A 161 -3.37 20.10 -6.42
C ASP A 161 -2.18 19.38 -7.08
N GLU A 162 -1.02 20.03 -7.17
CA GLU A 162 0.22 19.40 -7.65
C GLU A 162 0.69 18.31 -6.68
N PHE A 163 0.54 18.49 -5.37
CA PHE A 163 0.85 17.43 -4.40
C PHE A 163 -0.02 16.20 -4.60
N GLU A 164 -1.31 16.36 -4.90
CA GLU A 164 -2.18 15.23 -5.19
C GLU A 164 -1.70 14.47 -6.42
N ALA A 165 -1.38 15.18 -7.51
CA ALA A 165 -0.82 14.58 -8.71
C ALA A 165 0.50 13.85 -8.45
N ILE A 166 1.43 14.45 -7.69
CA ILE A 166 2.72 13.85 -7.32
C ILE A 166 2.50 12.56 -6.50
N VAL A 167 1.56 12.56 -5.57
CA VAL A 167 1.23 11.37 -4.78
C VAL A 167 0.73 10.25 -5.69
N HIS A 168 -0.14 10.54 -6.64
CA HIS A 168 -0.61 9.54 -7.60
C HIS A 168 0.51 9.03 -8.52
N MET A 169 1.45 9.88 -8.94
CA MET A 169 2.67 9.45 -9.64
C MET A 169 3.50 8.47 -8.79
N PHE A 170 3.69 8.77 -7.50
CA PHE A 170 4.42 7.89 -6.58
C PHE A 170 3.71 6.55 -6.36
N MET A 171 2.38 6.57 -6.21
CA MET A 171 1.57 5.35 -6.09
C MET A 171 1.62 4.53 -7.37
N GLY A 172 1.44 5.16 -8.53
CA GLY A 172 1.53 4.53 -9.84
C GLY A 172 2.90 3.91 -10.10
N ALA A 173 3.98 4.62 -9.77
CA ALA A 173 5.34 4.10 -9.89
C ALA A 173 5.53 2.81 -9.05
N ARG A 174 5.07 2.79 -7.78
CA ARG A 174 5.14 1.61 -6.92
C ARG A 174 4.35 0.44 -7.50
N GLY A 175 3.11 0.68 -7.89
CA GLY A 175 2.23 -0.34 -8.47
C GLY A 175 2.76 -0.91 -9.78
N TYR A 176 3.25 -0.07 -10.69
CA TYR A 176 3.79 -0.53 -11.97
C TYR A 176 5.13 -1.26 -11.80
N LEU A 177 6.06 -0.67 -11.05
CA LEU A 177 7.40 -1.24 -10.87
C LEU A 177 7.35 -2.56 -10.08
N SER A 178 6.42 -2.72 -9.14
CA SER A 178 6.24 -3.99 -8.45
C SER A 178 5.83 -5.11 -9.41
N ARG A 179 4.87 -4.85 -10.30
CA ARG A 179 4.46 -5.82 -11.32
C ARG A 179 5.58 -6.15 -12.31
N ARG A 180 6.36 -5.14 -12.69
CA ARG A 180 7.42 -5.29 -13.71
C ARG A 180 8.66 -5.98 -13.18
N TYR A 181 9.04 -5.73 -11.92
CA TYR A 181 10.35 -6.11 -11.39
C TYR A 181 10.31 -7.01 -10.17
N SER A 182 9.22 -7.04 -9.42
CA SER A 182 9.14 -7.78 -8.16
C SER A 182 8.09 -8.90 -8.15
N TYR A 183 7.32 -9.05 -9.23
CA TYR A 183 6.30 -10.10 -9.33
C TYR A 183 6.50 -10.94 -10.58
N SER A 184 6.78 -12.22 -10.39
CA SER A 184 6.95 -13.17 -11.50
C SER A 184 6.43 -14.54 -11.10
N GLY A 185 5.59 -15.15 -11.95
CA GLY A 185 5.09 -16.51 -11.74
C GLY A 185 4.34 -16.71 -10.42
N GLY A 186 3.62 -15.71 -9.95
CA GLY A 186 2.88 -15.78 -8.67
C GLY A 186 3.76 -15.58 -7.41
N LYS A 187 5.03 -15.24 -7.58
CA LYS A 187 5.96 -15.01 -6.48
C LYS A 187 6.45 -13.57 -6.46
N VAL A 188 6.57 -13.02 -5.24
CA VAL A 188 7.21 -11.72 -5.01
C VAL A 188 8.70 -11.92 -4.78
N THR A 189 9.51 -11.20 -5.54
CA THR A 189 10.97 -11.20 -5.47
C THR A 189 11.49 -9.85 -5.01
N THR A 190 12.77 -9.79 -4.64
CA THR A 190 13.43 -8.54 -4.27
C THR A 190 13.49 -7.61 -5.49
N VAL A 191 13.15 -6.33 -5.29
CA VAL A 191 13.30 -5.30 -6.33
C VAL A 191 14.78 -5.16 -6.70
N PRO A 192 15.13 -5.12 -8.00
CA PRO A 192 16.52 -4.97 -8.43
C PRO A 192 17.13 -3.63 -7.97
N HIS A 193 18.40 -3.66 -7.60
CA HIS A 193 19.13 -2.48 -7.11
C HIS A 193 19.08 -1.29 -8.08
N HIS A 194 19.12 -1.53 -9.41
CA HIS A 194 19.06 -0.46 -10.40
C HIS A 194 17.73 0.31 -10.35
N VAL A 195 16.62 -0.31 -9.97
CA VAL A 195 15.31 0.36 -9.81
C VAL A 195 15.35 1.32 -8.63
N LEU A 196 15.87 0.87 -7.48
CA LEU A 196 16.05 1.73 -6.29
C LEU A 196 17.03 2.87 -6.57
N SER A 197 18.12 2.59 -7.29
CA SER A 197 19.12 3.59 -7.67
C SER A 197 18.53 4.64 -8.64
N ALA A 198 17.76 4.21 -9.63
CA ALA A 198 17.10 5.13 -10.56
C ALA A 198 16.07 6.02 -9.84
N TYR A 199 15.25 5.43 -8.97
CA TYR A 199 14.29 6.20 -8.18
C TYR A 199 14.98 7.22 -7.28
N ARG A 200 16.04 6.82 -6.57
CA ARG A 200 16.86 7.73 -5.76
C ARG A 200 17.37 8.92 -6.58
N LYS A 201 17.98 8.68 -7.73
CA LYS A 201 18.51 9.74 -8.60
C LYS A 201 17.41 10.68 -9.08
N LEU A 202 16.24 10.14 -9.45
CA LEU A 202 15.09 10.92 -9.88
C LEU A 202 14.61 11.87 -8.76
N ILE A 203 14.50 11.38 -7.53
CA ILE A 203 14.05 12.17 -6.38
C ILE A 203 15.07 13.22 -5.97
N THR A 204 16.37 12.90 -6.02
CA THR A 204 17.42 13.82 -5.51
C THR A 204 18.00 14.76 -6.54
N ARG A 205 17.87 14.46 -7.84
CA ARG A 205 18.57 15.21 -8.93
C ARG A 205 17.64 15.62 -10.06
N GLY A 206 16.43 15.05 -10.12
CA GLY A 206 15.58 15.16 -11.31
C GLY A 206 16.09 14.30 -12.47
N LEU A 207 15.41 14.34 -13.60
CA LEU A 207 15.76 13.65 -14.84
C LEU A 207 16.52 14.57 -15.81
N PHE A 208 16.14 15.84 -15.84
CA PHE A 208 16.69 16.83 -16.74
C PHE A 208 17.59 17.79 -15.98
N THR A 209 18.71 18.17 -16.59
CA THR A 209 19.56 19.24 -16.07
C THR A 209 18.85 20.57 -16.34
N PRO A 210 18.68 21.47 -15.34
CA PRO A 210 18.17 22.80 -15.61
C PRO A 210 19.07 23.50 -16.66
N PRO A 211 18.50 24.31 -17.55
CA PRO A 211 19.32 25.16 -18.43
C PRO A 211 20.24 26.03 -17.56
N GLU A 212 21.50 26.19 -17.99
CA GLU A 212 22.42 27.12 -17.33
C GLU A 212 21.80 28.53 -17.40
N ASP A 213 21.64 29.18 -16.25
CA ASP A 213 21.19 30.57 -16.17
C ASP A 213 22.18 31.44 -16.96
N GLY A 214 21.87 31.78 -18.21
CA GLY A 214 22.74 32.65 -18.97
C GLY A 214 22.67 32.58 -20.49
N GLN A 215 21.74 31.84 -21.11
CA GLN A 215 21.46 32.00 -22.55
C GLN A 215 20.02 32.52 -22.77
N GLU A 216 19.77 33.78 -22.44
CA GLU A 216 18.79 34.57 -23.19
C GLU A 216 19.20 34.54 -24.67
N ASN A 217 18.57 33.64 -25.42
CA ASN A 217 18.62 33.71 -26.87
C ASN A 217 17.99 35.02 -27.31
N GLY A 218 18.82 36.04 -27.46
CA GLY A 218 18.54 37.24 -28.20
C GLY A 218 18.17 36.88 -29.64
N ARG A 219 16.93 36.44 -29.86
CA ARG A 219 16.32 36.56 -31.19
C ARG A 219 15.75 37.97 -31.30
N ALA A 220 16.65 38.85 -31.68
CA ALA A 220 16.27 40.10 -32.28
C ALA A 220 15.21 39.84 -33.35
N HIS A 221 14.03 40.44 -33.16
CA HIS A 221 13.15 40.73 -34.26
C HIS A 221 13.82 41.75 -35.14
N ASP A 222 14.37 41.30 -36.25
CA ASP A 222 14.65 42.18 -37.38
C ASP A 222 13.79 41.74 -38.57
N ARG A 223 12.93 42.66 -38.94
CA ARG A 223 12.12 42.88 -40.16
C ARG A 223 10.68 42.32 -40.12
#